data_bedac28e8012b632e7516b041c204888
#
_entry.id   bedac28e8012b632e7516b041c204888
#
_cell.length_a   1.000
_cell.length_b   1.000
_cell.length_c   1.000
_cell.angle_alpha   90.00
_cell.angle_beta   90.00
_cell.angle_gamma   90.00
#
_symmetry.space_group_name_H-M   'P 1'
#
loop_
_entity.id
_entity.type
_entity.pdbx_description
1 polymer ?
#
loop_
_entity_poly.entity_id
_entity_poly.type
_entity_poly.pdbx_seq_one_letter_code
_entity_poly.pdbx_strand_id
1 'polypeptide(L)'
;MAIDVVNVTTRAVEKSSKREYRSNNLLPLLWYDMTAVEKEDEEAKSVADRIFHQYYSGYLINFSQADAFLSKKYFRHEVAIKIEKLEELNELFKKLDKTPNEKLIILSKNNEILQLAKSKNIKTCFYIFVNDKATLHQAIAFGQQHSYVLIKFKDPTNIPLELVIAELQHTKTVVIKEIDDHEHVDDVVNSMSTMEFGVEGVLFTPLKSSTVDRMFKRVEEVFMGQLTLEPAEIFETRPVGDGIRGCIDLSLMFNEDEGILVGSTSQGGFLCCPEVFEMPYMNKREFRINAGGVHSYVFTNGNRTQYISELRSGDSAMVVDMKGQTKPIPVGRVKLEKRPLRIIRARFASGEEISILMQDDWHVRIFSDQGKPLHLTDLKPGVKVKAYKANSGRHVGVPVSEFIEEV
;
A
#
# COMPACT_ATOMS: atom_id res chain seq x y z
N MET A 1 -40.20 12.04 -31.41
CA MET A 1 -39.47 10.94 -30.77
C MET A 1 -38.10 11.44 -30.39
N ALA A 2 -37.95 12.02 -29.22
CA ALA A 2 -36.66 12.41 -28.67
C ALA A 2 -36.29 11.31 -27.66
N ILE A 3 -35.26 10.53 -27.99
CA ILE A 3 -34.74 9.46 -27.12
C ILE A 3 -33.71 10.11 -26.22
N ASP A 4 -33.96 9.96 -24.93
CA ASP A 4 -33.17 10.47 -23.84
C ASP A 4 -31.67 10.11 -23.94
N VAL A 5 -30.86 11.09 -24.27
CA VAL A 5 -29.37 11.03 -24.28
C VAL A 5 -28.80 11.24 -22.87
N VAL A 6 -29.64 11.49 -21.85
CA VAL A 6 -29.21 11.87 -20.50
C VAL A 6 -28.77 10.65 -19.65
N ASN A 7 -29.16 9.42 -20.00
CA ASN A 7 -28.89 8.24 -19.16
C ASN A 7 -27.58 7.48 -19.46
N VAL A 8 -26.82 7.88 -20.49
CA VAL A 8 -25.55 7.17 -20.84
C VAL A 8 -24.34 7.84 -20.21
N THR A 9 -24.40 9.13 -19.94
CA THR A 9 -23.27 9.88 -19.36
C THR A 9 -23.15 9.72 -17.83
N THR A 10 -24.24 9.51 -17.11
CA THR A 10 -24.22 9.28 -15.67
C THR A 10 -23.68 7.90 -15.27
N ARG A 11 -23.88 6.88 -16.11
CA ARG A 11 -23.31 5.52 -15.87
C ARG A 11 -21.79 5.43 -16.08
N ALA A 12 -21.20 6.33 -16.84
CA ALA A 12 -19.75 6.31 -17.11
C ALA A 12 -18.92 6.99 -16.01
N VAL A 13 -19.51 7.95 -15.27
CA VAL A 13 -18.84 8.69 -14.18
C VAL A 13 -18.84 7.91 -12.87
N GLU A 14 -19.87 7.08 -12.61
CA GLU A 14 -19.95 6.27 -11.39
C GLU A 14 -19.07 5.01 -11.39
N LYS A 15 -18.54 4.59 -12.54
CA LYS A 15 -17.62 3.44 -12.65
C LYS A 15 -16.23 3.69 -12.07
N SER A 16 -15.92 4.90 -11.61
CA SER A 16 -14.55 5.30 -11.25
C SER A 16 -14.11 4.86 -9.84
N SER A 17 -15.00 4.75 -8.84
CA SER A 17 -14.58 4.69 -7.44
C SER A 17 -13.87 3.39 -7.00
N LYS A 18 -14.27 2.21 -7.48
CA LYS A 18 -13.56 0.96 -7.15
C LYS A 18 -12.39 0.65 -8.07
N ARG A 19 -12.44 1.10 -9.32
CA ARG A 19 -11.28 1.11 -10.21
C ARG A 19 -10.19 2.00 -9.64
N GLU A 20 -10.57 3.11 -9.02
CA GLU A 20 -9.70 4.08 -8.36
C GLU A 20 -9.09 3.51 -7.06
N TYR A 21 -9.87 2.82 -6.22
CA TYR A 21 -9.36 2.16 -5.02
C TYR A 21 -8.31 1.09 -5.34
N ARG A 22 -8.50 0.28 -6.40
CA ARG A 22 -7.55 -0.75 -6.82
C ARG A 22 -6.38 -0.24 -7.64
N SER A 23 -6.57 0.80 -8.46
CA SER A 23 -5.44 1.48 -9.10
C SER A 23 -4.52 2.16 -8.07
N ASN A 24 -5.04 2.45 -6.89
CA ASN A 24 -4.33 3.11 -5.80
C ASN A 24 -3.70 2.13 -4.78
N ASN A 25 -4.14 0.85 -4.75
CA ASN A 25 -3.61 -0.18 -3.86
C ASN A 25 -3.06 -1.34 -4.67
N LEU A 26 -1.74 -1.42 -4.79
CA LEU A 26 -1.05 -2.52 -5.51
C LEU A 26 -1.32 -3.89 -4.90
N LEU A 27 -1.59 -3.96 -3.59
CA LEU A 27 -1.94 -5.18 -2.89
C LEU A 27 -3.29 -5.04 -2.21
N PRO A 28 -4.12 -6.09 -2.23
CA PRO A 28 -5.33 -6.16 -1.43
C PRO A 28 -5.03 -6.05 0.06
N LEU A 29 -6.03 -5.65 0.85
CA LEU A 29 -5.90 -5.62 2.31
C LEU A 29 -5.76 -7.05 2.85
N LEU A 30 -4.76 -7.27 3.67
CA LEU A 30 -4.60 -8.49 4.45
C LEU A 30 -4.82 -8.16 5.92
N TRP A 31 -5.84 -8.72 6.53
CA TRP A 31 -6.11 -8.62 7.95
C TRP A 31 -5.78 -9.93 8.66
N TYR A 32 -5.23 -9.83 9.86
CA TYR A 32 -4.89 -10.96 10.71
C TYR A 32 -5.78 -10.98 11.96
N ASP A 33 -6.37 -12.13 12.26
CA ASP A 33 -7.19 -12.30 13.46
C ASP A 33 -6.34 -12.72 14.66
N MET A 34 -6.00 -11.76 15.51
CA MET A 34 -5.28 -12.00 16.75
C MET A 34 -6.13 -12.71 17.80
N THR A 35 -7.45 -12.78 17.60
CA THR A 35 -8.36 -13.48 18.54
C THR A 35 -8.28 -14.99 18.36
N ALA A 36 -7.87 -15.47 17.18
CA ALA A 36 -7.72 -16.88 16.85
C ALA A 36 -6.39 -17.48 17.35
N VAL A 37 -5.43 -16.64 17.78
CA VAL A 37 -4.13 -17.11 18.27
C VAL A 37 -4.28 -17.59 19.71
N GLU A 38 -4.19 -18.90 19.91
CA GLU A 38 -4.23 -19.48 21.25
C GLU A 38 -3.01 -19.07 22.09
N LYS A 39 -3.23 -18.77 23.37
CA LYS A 39 -2.16 -18.28 24.26
C LYS A 39 -1.04 -19.28 24.49
N GLU A 40 -1.29 -20.56 24.27
CA GLU A 40 -0.36 -21.65 24.54
C GLU A 40 0.36 -22.17 23.28
N ASP A 41 -0.07 -21.74 22.06
CA ASP A 41 0.58 -22.13 20.82
C ASP A 41 1.76 -21.23 20.50
N GLU A 42 2.97 -21.73 20.74
CA GLU A 42 4.22 -20.99 20.51
C GLU A 42 4.48 -20.71 19.02
N GLU A 43 4.09 -21.61 18.11
CA GLU A 43 4.25 -21.39 16.67
C GLU A 43 3.31 -20.28 16.21
N ALA A 44 2.04 -20.32 16.61
CA ALA A 44 1.07 -19.28 16.28
C ALA A 44 1.47 -17.90 16.83
N LYS A 45 2.02 -17.84 18.04
CA LYS A 45 2.58 -16.59 18.61
C LYS A 45 3.75 -16.08 17.78
N SER A 46 4.69 -16.95 17.42
CA SER A 46 5.84 -16.58 16.58
C SER A 46 5.39 -16.07 15.21
N VAL A 47 4.35 -16.68 14.62
CA VAL A 47 3.73 -16.19 13.37
C VAL A 47 3.10 -14.83 13.57
N ALA A 48 2.33 -14.63 14.65
CA ALA A 48 1.71 -13.34 14.94
C ALA A 48 2.75 -12.22 15.13
N ASP A 49 3.84 -12.48 15.83
CA ASP A 49 4.96 -11.53 15.98
C ASP A 49 5.62 -11.23 14.64
N ARG A 50 5.85 -12.22 13.80
CA ARG A 50 6.43 -12.06 12.46
C ARG A 50 5.53 -11.19 11.57
N ILE A 51 4.22 -11.38 11.62
CA ILE A 51 3.23 -10.65 10.82
C ILE A 51 3.21 -9.15 11.13
N PHE A 52 3.52 -8.74 12.36
CA PHE A 52 3.67 -7.33 12.71
C PHE A 52 4.72 -6.59 11.87
N HIS A 53 5.66 -7.31 11.29
CA HIS A 53 6.77 -6.77 10.51
C HIS A 53 6.59 -6.95 8.99
N GLN A 54 5.46 -7.51 8.53
CA GLN A 54 5.25 -7.84 7.12
C GLN A 54 3.96 -7.21 6.54
N TYR A 55 3.55 -7.69 5.40
CA TYR A 55 2.53 -7.18 4.47
C TYR A 55 1.09 -7.08 4.99
N TYR A 56 0.79 -7.42 6.24
CA TYR A 56 -0.54 -7.27 6.78
C TYR A 56 -0.87 -5.79 7.00
N SER A 57 -2.03 -5.39 6.49
CA SER A 57 -2.53 -4.02 6.56
C SER A 57 -3.36 -3.73 7.80
N GLY A 58 -3.85 -4.78 8.48
CA GLY A 58 -4.70 -4.62 9.65
C GLY A 58 -4.79 -5.85 10.55
N TYR A 59 -5.30 -5.64 11.75
CA TYR A 59 -5.52 -6.65 12.77
C TYR A 59 -6.94 -6.62 13.28
N LEU A 60 -7.52 -7.81 13.50
CA LEU A 60 -8.72 -7.98 14.30
C LEU A 60 -8.30 -8.39 15.73
N ILE A 61 -8.81 -7.68 16.72
CA ILE A 61 -8.55 -7.94 18.13
C ILE A 61 -9.85 -7.93 18.93
N ASN A 62 -9.85 -8.60 20.08
CA ASN A 62 -10.92 -8.47 21.07
C ASN A 62 -10.77 -7.19 21.89
N PHE A 63 -11.88 -6.72 22.49
CA PHE A 63 -11.86 -5.57 23.38
C PHE A 63 -10.84 -5.71 24.52
N SER A 64 -10.66 -6.91 25.09
CA SER A 64 -9.68 -7.20 26.14
C SER A 64 -8.21 -6.97 25.73
N GLN A 65 -7.92 -6.98 24.43
CA GLN A 65 -6.59 -6.75 23.88
C GLN A 65 -6.34 -5.27 23.51
N ALA A 66 -7.38 -4.44 23.59
CA ALA A 66 -7.33 -3.06 23.12
C ALA A 66 -6.23 -2.22 23.78
N ASP A 67 -6.05 -2.33 25.10
CA ASP A 67 -5.05 -1.55 25.83
C ASP A 67 -3.62 -1.85 25.38
N ALA A 68 -3.31 -3.11 25.10
CA ALA A 68 -1.99 -3.53 24.63
C ALA A 68 -1.69 -2.99 23.22
N PHE A 69 -2.70 -2.85 22.37
CA PHE A 69 -2.56 -2.32 21.01
C PHE A 69 -2.56 -0.79 20.99
N LEU A 70 -3.44 -0.14 21.74
CA LEU A 70 -3.56 1.33 21.78
C LEU A 70 -2.38 2.02 22.47
N SER A 71 -1.70 1.32 23.39
CA SER A 71 -0.51 1.84 24.08
C SER A 71 0.76 1.85 23.22
N LYS A 72 0.78 1.13 22.10
CA LYS A 72 1.92 1.12 21.19
C LYS A 72 2.00 2.44 20.43
N LYS A 73 3.04 3.20 20.66
CA LYS A 73 3.28 4.57 20.16
C LYS A 73 3.35 4.72 18.63
N TYR A 74 3.33 3.60 17.88
CA TYR A 74 3.43 3.56 16.42
C TYR A 74 2.41 2.60 15.82
N PHE A 75 1.20 3.08 15.71
CA PHE A 75 0.13 2.38 15.03
C PHE A 75 0.29 2.53 13.52
N ARG A 76 0.96 1.58 12.87
CA ARG A 76 1.16 1.59 11.40
C ARG A 76 0.01 0.94 10.65
N HIS A 77 -0.73 0.04 11.29
CA HIS A 77 -1.76 -0.79 10.69
C HIS A 77 -3.16 -0.38 11.15
N GLU A 78 -4.18 -0.74 10.39
CA GLU A 78 -5.57 -0.62 10.83
C GLU A 78 -5.82 -1.63 11.96
N VAL A 79 -6.62 -1.23 12.96
CA VAL A 79 -7.01 -2.13 14.04
C VAL A 79 -8.51 -2.14 14.19
N ALA A 80 -9.10 -3.29 13.86
CA ALA A 80 -10.49 -3.58 14.08
C ALA A 80 -10.67 -4.18 15.48
N ILE A 81 -11.35 -3.45 16.37
CA ILE A 81 -11.68 -3.93 17.71
C ILE A 81 -13.09 -4.52 17.67
N LYS A 82 -13.19 -5.79 18.01
CA LYS A 82 -14.47 -6.49 18.12
C LYS A 82 -15.17 -6.04 19.40
N ILE A 83 -16.34 -5.43 19.24
CA ILE A 83 -17.19 -4.93 20.32
C ILE A 83 -18.53 -5.68 20.26
N GLU A 84 -18.88 -6.33 21.34
CA GLU A 84 -20.14 -7.11 21.45
C GLU A 84 -21.20 -6.39 22.29
N LYS A 85 -20.78 -5.50 23.21
CA LYS A 85 -21.67 -4.80 24.14
C LYS A 85 -21.43 -3.29 24.11
N LEU A 86 -22.48 -2.52 24.38
CA LEU A 86 -22.39 -1.06 24.47
C LEU A 86 -21.49 -0.58 25.60
N GLU A 87 -21.41 -1.34 26.71
CA GLU A 87 -20.53 -1.04 27.83
C GLU A 87 -19.04 -1.04 27.41
N GLU A 88 -18.63 -2.02 26.58
CA GLU A 88 -17.28 -2.11 26.04
C GLU A 88 -16.94 -0.90 25.17
N LEU A 89 -17.89 -0.48 24.32
CA LEU A 89 -17.71 0.70 23.46
C LEU A 89 -17.56 1.97 24.31
N ASN A 90 -18.40 2.14 25.32
CA ASN A 90 -18.33 3.29 26.21
C ASN A 90 -17.04 3.32 27.03
N GLU A 91 -16.53 2.15 27.45
CA GLU A 91 -15.24 2.04 28.12
C GLU A 91 -14.09 2.40 27.16
N LEU A 92 -14.13 1.91 25.94
CA LEU A 92 -13.15 2.25 24.90
C LEU A 92 -13.11 3.76 24.66
N PHE A 93 -14.27 4.44 24.56
CA PHE A 93 -14.34 5.88 24.39
C PHE A 93 -13.70 6.68 25.51
N LYS A 94 -13.74 6.17 26.75
CA LYS A 94 -13.05 6.80 27.89
C LYS A 94 -11.53 6.68 27.80
N LYS A 95 -11.04 5.63 27.14
CA LYS A 95 -9.61 5.36 26.96
C LYS A 95 -9.00 6.08 25.74
N LEU A 96 -9.83 6.40 24.77
CA LEU A 96 -9.37 7.13 23.58
C LEU A 96 -9.16 8.61 23.94
N ASP A 97 -7.97 9.11 23.62
CA ASP A 97 -7.71 10.56 23.64
C ASP A 97 -8.68 11.30 22.70
N LYS A 98 -8.83 12.61 22.91
CA LYS A 98 -9.84 13.46 22.22
C LYS A 98 -9.81 13.41 20.69
N THR A 99 -8.78 12.84 20.08
CA THR A 99 -8.65 12.67 18.63
C THR A 99 -8.77 11.19 18.28
N PRO A 100 -9.83 10.76 17.58
CA PRO A 100 -9.95 9.39 17.10
C PRO A 100 -8.77 9.06 16.19
N ASN A 101 -8.13 7.91 16.40
CA ASN A 101 -7.08 7.44 15.51
C ASN A 101 -7.75 6.99 14.20
N GLU A 102 -7.37 7.58 13.06
CA GLU A 102 -7.90 7.26 11.73
C GLU A 102 -7.78 5.78 11.33
N LYS A 103 -6.91 5.05 12.03
CA LYS A 103 -6.68 3.60 11.83
C LYS A 103 -7.52 2.71 12.74
N LEU A 104 -8.27 3.29 13.66
CA LEU A 104 -9.17 2.56 14.54
C LEU A 104 -10.49 2.23 13.81
N ILE A 105 -10.90 0.98 13.91
CA ILE A 105 -12.15 0.47 13.33
C ILE A 105 -12.92 -0.25 14.43
N ILE A 106 -14.19 0.07 14.59
CA ILE A 106 -15.09 -0.69 15.48
C ILE A 106 -15.78 -1.77 14.66
N LEU A 107 -15.59 -3.01 15.02
CA LEU A 107 -16.21 -4.16 14.40
C LEU A 107 -17.30 -4.73 15.32
N SER A 108 -18.50 -4.89 14.79
CA SER A 108 -19.63 -5.48 15.52
C SER A 108 -20.65 -6.12 14.58
N LYS A 109 -21.44 -7.07 15.13
CA LYS A 109 -22.68 -7.57 14.51
C LYS A 109 -23.88 -6.67 14.84
N ASN A 110 -23.76 -5.82 15.86
CA ASN A 110 -24.84 -4.95 16.34
C ASN A 110 -24.72 -3.58 15.68
N ASN A 111 -25.73 -3.24 14.86
CA ASN A 111 -25.76 -1.96 14.15
C ASN A 111 -25.86 -0.75 15.08
N GLU A 112 -26.46 -0.86 16.28
CA GLU A 112 -26.56 0.24 17.25
C GLU A 112 -25.15 0.65 17.74
N ILE A 113 -24.30 -0.35 18.04
CA ILE A 113 -22.89 -0.13 18.41
C ILE A 113 -22.15 0.61 17.29
N LEU A 114 -22.35 0.19 16.04
CA LEU A 114 -21.70 0.79 14.89
C LEU A 114 -22.19 2.22 14.61
N GLN A 115 -23.49 2.48 14.76
CA GLN A 115 -24.05 3.83 14.61
C GLN A 115 -23.50 4.78 15.69
N LEU A 116 -23.38 4.31 16.92
CA LEU A 116 -22.79 5.09 18.01
C LEU A 116 -21.30 5.38 17.75
N ALA A 117 -20.52 4.41 17.27
CA ALA A 117 -19.12 4.63 16.88
C ALA A 117 -19.00 5.63 15.72
N LYS A 118 -19.88 5.51 14.72
CA LYS A 118 -19.92 6.42 13.57
C LYS A 118 -20.25 7.86 13.99
N SER A 119 -21.14 8.05 14.98
CA SER A 119 -21.45 9.38 15.52
C SER A 119 -20.24 10.06 16.19
N LYS A 120 -19.23 9.28 16.56
CA LYS A 120 -17.94 9.76 17.11
C LYS A 120 -16.85 9.85 16.04
N ASN A 121 -17.22 9.78 14.76
CA ASN A 121 -16.31 9.84 13.61
C ASN A 121 -15.24 8.73 13.61
N ILE A 122 -15.58 7.53 14.11
CA ILE A 122 -14.73 6.35 14.06
C ILE A 122 -15.21 5.45 12.92
N LYS A 123 -14.25 4.89 12.17
CA LYS A 123 -14.54 3.91 11.11
C LYS A 123 -15.26 2.70 11.68
N THR A 124 -16.20 2.16 10.93
CA THR A 124 -17.04 1.03 11.35
C THR A 124 -16.94 -0.13 10.38
N CYS A 125 -16.94 -1.34 10.92
CA CYS A 125 -16.95 -2.59 10.19
C CYS A 125 -18.13 -3.44 10.63
N PHE A 126 -19.07 -3.70 9.73
CA PHE A 126 -20.16 -4.63 10.01
C PHE A 126 -19.72 -6.07 9.79
N TYR A 127 -19.84 -6.92 10.80
CA TYR A 127 -19.50 -8.35 10.71
C TYR A 127 -20.76 -9.19 10.51
N ILE A 128 -20.76 -10.07 9.51
CA ILE A 128 -21.88 -10.95 9.24
C ILE A 128 -21.45 -12.34 8.77
N PHE A 129 -22.12 -13.38 9.28
CA PHE A 129 -22.04 -14.75 8.77
C PHE A 129 -23.20 -14.98 7.79
N VAL A 130 -22.86 -15.15 6.51
CA VAL A 130 -23.81 -15.40 5.44
C VAL A 130 -24.02 -16.91 5.30
N ASN A 131 -25.22 -17.35 5.69
CA ASN A 131 -25.61 -18.76 5.63
C ASN A 131 -26.89 -19.01 4.80
N ASP A 132 -27.60 -17.95 4.41
CA ASP A 132 -28.81 -17.96 3.62
C ASP A 132 -29.01 -16.65 2.83
N LYS A 133 -30.07 -16.59 2.05
CA LYS A 133 -30.41 -15.41 1.23
C LYS A 133 -30.72 -14.18 2.07
N ALA A 134 -31.30 -14.34 3.25
CA ALA A 134 -31.67 -13.19 4.11
C ALA A 134 -30.42 -12.52 4.67
N THR A 135 -29.47 -13.30 5.17
CA THR A 135 -28.18 -12.81 5.66
C THR A 135 -27.31 -12.23 4.54
N LEU A 136 -27.42 -12.76 3.32
CA LEU A 136 -26.75 -12.19 2.15
C LEU A 136 -27.27 -10.79 1.82
N HIS A 137 -28.60 -10.60 1.82
CA HIS A 137 -29.18 -9.26 1.63
C HIS A 137 -28.85 -8.30 2.78
N GLN A 138 -28.74 -8.79 4.02
CA GLN A 138 -28.31 -7.99 5.15
C GLN A 138 -26.84 -7.54 4.98
N ALA A 139 -25.96 -8.42 4.50
CA ALA A 139 -24.56 -8.05 4.23
C ALA A 139 -24.46 -6.87 3.27
N ILE A 140 -25.27 -6.86 2.21
CA ILE A 140 -25.33 -5.78 1.22
C ILE A 140 -25.91 -4.50 1.84
N ALA A 141 -27.09 -4.61 2.47
CA ALA A 141 -27.82 -3.47 3.01
C ALA A 141 -27.05 -2.72 4.13
N PHE A 142 -26.46 -3.47 5.06
CA PHE A 142 -25.62 -2.88 6.11
C PHE A 142 -24.23 -2.50 5.60
N GLY A 143 -23.67 -3.27 4.66
CA GLY A 143 -22.41 -2.93 4.01
C GLY A 143 -22.40 -1.49 3.47
N GLN A 144 -23.47 -1.07 2.78
CA GLN A 144 -23.61 0.29 2.25
C GLN A 144 -23.58 1.41 3.31
N GLN A 145 -23.80 1.07 4.57
CA GLN A 145 -23.89 2.05 5.67
C GLN A 145 -22.57 2.25 6.42
N HIS A 146 -21.60 1.36 6.24
CA HIS A 146 -20.36 1.33 7.01
C HIS A 146 -19.11 1.43 6.12
N SER A 147 -17.98 1.80 6.74
CA SER A 147 -16.71 1.91 6.02
C SER A 147 -16.20 0.54 5.53
N TYR A 148 -16.48 -0.50 6.30
CA TYR A 148 -16.07 -1.87 6.03
C TYR A 148 -17.23 -2.84 6.25
N VAL A 149 -17.21 -3.93 5.52
CA VAL A 149 -18.00 -5.13 5.81
C VAL A 149 -17.07 -6.35 5.83
N LEU A 150 -17.07 -7.07 6.95
CA LEU A 150 -16.36 -8.34 7.10
C LEU A 150 -17.36 -9.48 7.00
N ILE A 151 -17.18 -10.33 6.00
CA ILE A 151 -18.15 -11.38 5.67
C ILE A 151 -17.49 -12.74 5.76
N LYS A 152 -18.14 -13.61 6.54
CA LYS A 152 -17.89 -15.03 6.55
C LYS A 152 -18.99 -15.74 5.78
N PHE A 153 -18.64 -16.67 4.88
CA PHE A 153 -19.62 -17.44 4.11
C PHE A 153 -19.68 -18.89 4.57
N LYS A 154 -20.89 -19.43 4.67
CA LYS A 154 -21.11 -20.88 4.83
C LYS A 154 -20.84 -21.63 3.54
N ASP A 155 -21.17 -21.03 2.40
CA ASP A 155 -20.92 -21.59 1.07
C ASP A 155 -19.42 -21.43 0.74
N PRO A 156 -18.70 -22.52 0.46
CA PRO A 156 -17.28 -22.46 0.13
C PRO A 156 -17.00 -21.88 -1.26
N THR A 157 -18.04 -21.74 -2.11
CA THR A 157 -17.88 -21.12 -3.43
C THR A 157 -17.83 -19.60 -3.34
N ASN A 158 -17.38 -18.97 -4.42
CA ASN A 158 -17.38 -17.50 -4.51
C ASN A 158 -18.69 -16.91 -5.06
N ILE A 159 -19.72 -17.74 -5.36
CA ILE A 159 -20.98 -17.27 -5.94
C ILE A 159 -21.68 -16.22 -5.07
N PRO A 160 -21.88 -16.41 -3.74
CA PRO A 160 -22.46 -15.37 -2.91
C PRO A 160 -21.59 -14.12 -2.80
N LEU A 161 -20.26 -14.29 -2.84
CA LEU A 161 -19.30 -13.21 -2.82
C LEU A 161 -19.41 -12.32 -4.08
N GLU A 162 -19.59 -12.93 -5.24
CA GLU A 162 -19.77 -12.20 -6.52
C GLU A 162 -20.95 -11.25 -6.46
N LEU A 163 -22.07 -11.67 -5.87
CA LEU A 163 -23.24 -10.79 -5.68
C LEU A 163 -22.93 -9.62 -4.76
N VAL A 164 -22.23 -9.85 -3.63
CA VAL A 164 -21.83 -8.77 -2.72
C VAL A 164 -20.91 -7.77 -3.42
N ILE A 165 -19.92 -8.26 -4.17
CA ILE A 165 -19.00 -7.40 -4.94
C ILE A 165 -19.79 -6.57 -5.95
N ALA A 166 -20.68 -7.19 -6.71
CA ALA A 166 -21.49 -6.50 -7.73
C ALA A 166 -22.37 -5.40 -7.13
N GLU A 167 -23.03 -5.67 -6.01
CA GLU A 167 -23.94 -4.71 -5.36
C GLU A 167 -23.20 -3.58 -4.64
N LEU A 168 -22.00 -3.85 -4.10
CA LEU A 168 -21.19 -2.86 -3.37
C LEU A 168 -20.15 -2.16 -4.24
N GLN A 169 -19.98 -2.53 -5.51
CA GLN A 169 -18.93 -1.98 -6.38
C GLN A 169 -19.00 -0.47 -6.61
N HIS A 170 -20.17 0.15 -6.41
CA HIS A 170 -20.37 1.60 -6.56
C HIS A 170 -20.37 2.36 -5.24
N THR A 171 -20.11 1.66 -4.13
CA THR A 171 -20.02 2.25 -2.80
C THR A 171 -18.57 2.49 -2.40
N LYS A 172 -18.36 3.26 -1.31
CA LYS A 172 -17.05 3.42 -0.68
C LYS A 172 -16.72 2.31 0.33
N THR A 173 -17.61 1.33 0.47
CA THR A 173 -17.46 0.25 1.44
C THR A 173 -16.37 -0.71 1.01
N VAL A 174 -15.46 -0.98 1.91
CA VAL A 174 -14.40 -1.99 1.75
C VAL A 174 -14.94 -3.36 2.13
N VAL A 175 -14.94 -4.29 1.19
CA VAL A 175 -15.41 -5.66 1.41
C VAL A 175 -14.23 -6.53 1.79
N ILE A 176 -14.29 -7.15 2.97
CA ILE A 176 -13.30 -8.09 3.47
C ILE A 176 -13.97 -9.46 3.63
N LYS A 177 -13.39 -10.49 3.03
CA LYS A 177 -13.84 -11.88 3.21
C LYS A 177 -13.02 -12.54 4.31
N GLU A 178 -13.70 -13.20 5.25
CA GLU A 178 -13.06 -14.08 6.24
C GLU A 178 -12.77 -15.43 5.61
N ILE A 179 -11.54 -15.93 5.75
CA ILE A 179 -11.08 -17.24 5.33
C ILE A 179 -10.85 -18.09 6.58
N ASP A 180 -11.69 -19.11 6.77
CA ASP A 180 -11.68 -19.98 7.97
C ASP A 180 -10.52 -20.96 8.00
N ASP A 181 -10.14 -21.49 6.86
CA ASP A 181 -9.08 -22.47 6.77
C ASP A 181 -7.71 -21.81 6.80
N HIS A 182 -7.03 -21.94 7.93
CA HIS A 182 -5.71 -21.36 8.19
C HIS A 182 -4.59 -21.86 7.25
N GLU A 183 -4.85 -22.88 6.44
CA GLU A 183 -3.89 -23.47 5.50
C GLU A 183 -4.24 -23.19 4.02
N HIS A 184 -5.46 -22.71 3.73
CA HIS A 184 -5.99 -22.59 2.36
C HIS A 184 -5.61 -21.25 1.71
N VAL A 185 -4.34 -21.13 1.37
CA VAL A 185 -3.77 -19.93 0.73
C VAL A 185 -4.44 -19.60 -0.61
N ASP A 186 -4.86 -20.61 -1.38
CA ASP A 186 -5.52 -20.38 -2.67
C ASP A 186 -6.88 -19.68 -2.54
N ASP A 187 -7.60 -19.86 -1.43
CA ASP A 187 -8.85 -19.14 -1.18
C ASP A 187 -8.61 -17.64 -0.96
N VAL A 188 -7.47 -17.27 -0.39
CA VAL A 188 -7.03 -15.86 -0.27
C VAL A 188 -6.95 -15.23 -1.65
N VAL A 189 -6.15 -15.83 -2.53
CA VAL A 189 -5.89 -15.33 -3.88
C VAL A 189 -7.15 -15.36 -4.74
N ASN A 190 -7.92 -16.48 -4.70
CA ASN A 190 -9.16 -16.62 -5.45
C ASN A 190 -10.20 -15.56 -5.06
N SER A 191 -10.36 -15.29 -3.75
CA SER A 191 -11.29 -14.25 -3.28
C SER A 191 -10.89 -12.85 -3.75
N MET A 192 -9.61 -12.56 -3.73
CA MET A 192 -9.04 -11.31 -4.21
C MET A 192 -9.11 -11.15 -5.73
N SER A 193 -9.19 -12.25 -6.48
CA SER A 193 -9.27 -12.28 -7.95
C SER A 193 -10.68 -12.57 -8.48
N THR A 194 -11.67 -12.70 -7.59
CA THR A 194 -13.07 -13.00 -7.98
C THR A 194 -13.65 -11.84 -8.79
N MET A 195 -14.19 -12.15 -9.97
CA MET A 195 -14.66 -11.15 -10.94
C MET A 195 -13.54 -10.19 -11.41
N GLU A 196 -13.91 -9.04 -11.99
CA GLU A 196 -12.98 -8.02 -12.49
C GLU A 196 -12.25 -7.28 -11.37
N PHE A 197 -12.88 -7.16 -10.20
CA PHE A 197 -12.37 -6.32 -9.08
C PHE A 197 -12.02 -7.10 -7.81
N GLY A 198 -12.53 -8.32 -7.61
CA GLY A 198 -12.39 -9.12 -6.38
C GLY A 198 -12.89 -8.42 -5.13
N VAL A 199 -12.57 -8.95 -3.96
CA VAL A 199 -12.72 -8.23 -2.70
C VAL A 199 -11.56 -7.26 -2.48
N GLU A 200 -11.79 -6.18 -1.74
CA GLU A 200 -10.74 -5.25 -1.39
C GLU A 200 -9.77 -5.85 -0.36
N GLY A 201 -10.20 -6.84 0.41
CA GLY A 201 -9.33 -7.50 1.38
C GLY A 201 -9.83 -8.85 1.85
N VAL A 202 -8.97 -9.54 2.57
CA VAL A 202 -9.29 -10.79 3.26
C VAL A 202 -8.81 -10.76 4.71
N LEU A 203 -9.56 -11.40 5.59
CA LEU A 203 -9.12 -11.77 6.91
C LEU A 203 -8.62 -13.20 6.84
N PHE A 204 -7.31 -13.40 6.91
CA PHE A 204 -6.66 -14.71 6.85
C PHE A 204 -5.60 -14.84 7.94
N THR A 205 -5.67 -15.91 8.70
CA THR A 205 -4.88 -16.11 9.93
C THR A 205 -4.07 -17.39 9.83
N PRO A 206 -2.95 -17.41 9.09
CA PRO A 206 -2.06 -18.57 9.09
C PRO A 206 -1.48 -18.78 10.51
N LEU A 207 -1.45 -20.02 10.96
CA LEU A 207 -0.90 -20.38 12.27
C LEU A 207 0.52 -20.96 12.17
N LYS A 208 1.00 -21.23 10.94
CA LYS A 208 2.34 -21.77 10.66
C LYS A 208 3.15 -20.85 9.77
N SER A 209 4.44 -20.75 10.06
CA SER A 209 5.38 -19.94 9.26
C SER A 209 5.43 -20.37 7.80
N SER A 210 5.35 -21.67 7.51
CA SER A 210 5.33 -22.21 6.14
C SER A 210 4.11 -21.73 5.34
N THR A 211 2.96 -21.59 5.99
CA THR A 211 1.73 -21.07 5.36
C THR A 211 1.84 -19.58 5.07
N VAL A 212 2.50 -18.81 5.97
CA VAL A 212 2.81 -17.39 5.72
C VAL A 212 3.68 -17.24 4.47
N ASP A 213 4.76 -18.02 4.36
CA ASP A 213 5.67 -17.94 3.21
C ASP A 213 4.96 -18.31 1.91
N ARG A 214 4.15 -19.37 1.94
CA ARG A 214 3.35 -19.81 0.78
C ARG A 214 2.33 -18.76 0.37
N MET A 215 1.66 -18.13 1.32
CA MET A 215 0.69 -17.06 1.06
C MET A 215 1.36 -15.86 0.39
N PHE A 216 2.47 -15.37 0.94
CA PHE A 216 3.17 -14.23 0.33
C PHE A 216 3.64 -14.55 -1.07
N LYS A 217 4.22 -15.73 -1.30
CA LYS A 217 4.61 -16.16 -2.64
C LYS A 217 3.43 -16.12 -3.62
N ARG A 218 2.26 -16.64 -3.22
CA ARG A 218 1.07 -16.65 -4.08
C ARG A 218 0.49 -15.27 -4.32
N VAL A 219 0.46 -14.41 -3.30
CA VAL A 219 0.03 -13.00 -3.44
C VAL A 219 1.00 -12.25 -4.35
N GLU A 220 2.29 -12.44 -4.19
CA GLU A 220 3.31 -11.88 -5.07
C GLU A 220 3.11 -12.31 -6.53
N GLU A 221 2.95 -13.60 -6.79
CA GLU A 221 2.73 -14.13 -8.15
C GLU A 221 1.50 -13.52 -8.85
N VAL A 222 0.44 -13.21 -8.11
CA VAL A 222 -0.84 -12.77 -8.69
C VAL A 222 -0.99 -11.24 -8.67
N PHE A 223 -0.49 -10.57 -7.63
CA PHE A 223 -0.75 -9.15 -7.39
C PHE A 223 0.49 -8.26 -7.41
N MET A 224 1.68 -8.81 -7.66
CA MET A 224 2.84 -7.96 -7.92
C MET A 224 2.57 -7.17 -9.20
N GLY A 225 2.23 -5.92 -9.00
CA GLY A 225 1.89 -5.03 -10.08
C GLY A 225 3.07 -4.84 -11.02
N GLN A 226 2.81 -4.91 -12.29
CA GLN A 226 3.72 -4.44 -13.31
C GLN A 226 3.46 -2.96 -13.50
N LEU A 227 4.43 -2.11 -13.16
CA LEU A 227 4.40 -0.71 -13.48
C LEU A 227 4.77 -0.50 -14.95
N THR A 228 4.11 0.44 -15.60
CA THR A 228 4.55 0.89 -16.91
C THR A 228 5.65 1.92 -16.74
N LEU A 229 6.91 1.51 -16.94
CA LEU A 229 8.05 2.40 -16.96
C LEU A 229 8.23 2.99 -18.36
N GLU A 230 8.31 4.32 -18.44
CA GLU A 230 8.43 5.06 -19.70
C GLU A 230 9.79 5.78 -19.78
N PRO A 231 10.29 6.07 -21.00
CA PRO A 231 11.41 6.99 -21.17
C PRO A 231 10.99 8.42 -20.83
N ALA A 232 11.80 9.11 -20.03
CA ALA A 232 11.73 10.55 -19.84
C ALA A 232 13.01 11.21 -20.33
N GLU A 233 12.92 12.30 -21.08
CA GLU A 233 14.06 13.01 -21.64
C GLU A 233 14.51 14.13 -20.71
N ILE A 234 15.77 14.10 -20.31
CA ILE A 234 16.37 15.15 -19.48
C ILE A 234 16.41 16.46 -20.27
N PHE A 235 15.85 17.54 -19.73
CA PHE A 235 15.93 18.87 -20.31
C PHE A 235 16.73 19.86 -19.46
N GLU A 236 16.93 19.57 -18.15
CA GLU A 236 17.73 20.39 -17.25
C GLU A 236 18.53 19.51 -16.29
N THR A 237 19.81 19.84 -16.09
CA THR A 237 20.63 19.31 -15.02
C THR A 237 21.68 20.35 -14.62
N ARG A 238 21.79 20.65 -13.31
CA ARG A 238 22.80 21.59 -12.78
C ARG A 238 23.04 21.37 -11.29
N PRO A 239 24.23 21.71 -10.76
CA PRO A 239 24.46 21.78 -9.32
C PRO A 239 23.56 22.82 -8.66
N VAL A 240 23.12 22.56 -7.42
CA VAL A 240 22.23 23.46 -6.64
C VAL A 240 22.80 23.81 -5.26
N GLY A 241 23.98 23.32 -4.92
CA GLY A 241 24.61 23.53 -3.62
C GLY A 241 24.44 22.36 -2.67
N ASP A 242 24.70 22.58 -1.39
CA ASP A 242 24.66 21.53 -0.37
C ASP A 242 23.25 21.30 0.17
N GLY A 243 22.94 20.04 0.44
CA GLY A 243 21.71 19.65 1.09
C GLY A 243 21.82 18.29 1.78
N ILE A 244 20.76 17.85 2.43
CA ILE A 244 20.72 16.53 3.06
C ILE A 244 20.13 15.55 2.07
N ARG A 245 20.88 14.51 1.74
CA ARG A 245 20.45 13.38 0.91
C ARG A 245 20.29 12.12 1.75
N GLY A 246 19.45 11.19 1.30
CA GLY A 246 19.29 9.87 1.90
C GLY A 246 19.89 8.76 1.05
N CYS A 247 20.57 7.82 1.71
CA CYS A 247 20.78 6.46 1.19
C CYS A 247 19.78 5.54 1.88
N ILE A 248 19.21 4.64 1.12
CA ILE A 248 18.33 3.60 1.62
C ILE A 248 19.05 2.27 1.49
N ASP A 249 19.23 1.58 2.60
CA ASP A 249 19.78 0.23 2.66
C ASP A 249 18.61 -0.74 2.84
N LEU A 250 18.37 -1.62 1.88
CA LEU A 250 17.30 -2.61 1.91
C LEU A 250 17.81 -3.97 2.38
N SER A 251 16.91 -4.79 2.91
CA SER A 251 17.19 -6.18 3.31
C SER A 251 17.19 -7.12 2.09
N LEU A 252 17.95 -6.73 1.05
CA LEU A 252 18.03 -7.39 -0.25
C LEU A 252 19.40 -7.14 -0.85
N MET A 253 19.89 -8.09 -1.64
CA MET A 253 20.95 -7.87 -2.61
C MET A 253 20.29 -7.61 -3.97
N PHE A 254 20.41 -6.37 -4.48
CA PHE A 254 19.81 -5.99 -5.76
C PHE A 254 20.45 -6.72 -6.93
N ASN A 255 19.65 -7.05 -7.93
CA ASN A 255 20.15 -7.40 -9.25
C ASN A 255 20.55 -6.13 -10.04
N GLU A 256 21.30 -6.31 -11.13
CA GLU A 256 21.78 -5.19 -11.96
C GLU A 256 20.66 -4.46 -12.74
N ASP A 257 19.48 -5.07 -12.83
CA ASP A 257 18.30 -4.53 -13.51
C ASP A 257 17.22 -4.02 -12.54
N GLU A 258 17.51 -3.95 -11.25
CA GLU A 258 16.60 -3.52 -10.20
C GLU A 258 16.98 -2.16 -9.62
N GLY A 259 15.98 -1.42 -9.15
CA GLY A 259 16.16 -0.15 -8.48
C GLY A 259 14.95 0.23 -7.63
N ILE A 260 14.89 1.48 -7.18
CA ILE A 260 13.69 2.08 -6.57
C ILE A 260 13.28 3.34 -7.32
N LEU A 261 12.00 3.66 -7.26
CA LEU A 261 11.47 4.89 -7.85
C LEU A 261 11.52 6.03 -6.83
N VAL A 262 12.15 7.13 -7.22
CA VAL A 262 12.29 8.34 -6.41
C VAL A 262 12.01 9.57 -7.25
N GLY A 263 11.25 10.53 -6.70
CA GLY A 263 10.99 11.82 -7.34
C GLY A 263 10.82 12.94 -6.32
N SER A 264 11.12 14.19 -6.70
CA SER A 264 10.89 15.36 -5.84
C SER A 264 9.43 15.79 -5.79
N THR A 265 8.63 15.38 -6.78
CA THR A 265 7.20 15.66 -6.89
C THR A 265 6.39 14.37 -6.99
N SER A 266 5.09 14.45 -6.75
CA SER A 266 4.16 13.33 -6.83
C SER A 266 3.84 12.87 -8.25
N GLN A 267 4.28 13.62 -9.26
CA GLN A 267 4.00 13.36 -10.69
C GLN A 267 4.71 12.14 -11.25
N GLY A 268 5.74 11.65 -10.56
CA GLY A 268 6.47 10.45 -10.95
C GLY A 268 7.85 10.36 -10.30
N GLY A 269 8.63 9.39 -10.76
CA GLY A 269 9.96 9.17 -10.23
C GLY A 269 10.93 8.55 -11.24
N PHE A 270 12.19 8.80 -11.02
CA PHE A 270 13.30 8.19 -11.73
C PHE A 270 13.59 6.81 -11.15
N LEU A 271 13.93 5.84 -12.00
CA LEU A 271 14.44 4.56 -11.53
C LEU A 271 15.90 4.74 -11.09
N CYS A 272 16.11 4.89 -9.79
CA CYS A 272 17.42 5.05 -9.18
C CYS A 272 18.17 3.72 -9.13
N CYS A 273 19.45 3.77 -9.48
CA CYS A 273 20.30 2.61 -9.60
C CYS A 273 20.98 2.28 -8.26
N PRO A 274 21.01 1.00 -7.83
CA PRO A 274 21.75 0.58 -6.65
C PRO A 274 23.27 0.54 -6.87
N GLU A 275 24.02 0.39 -5.77
CA GLU A 275 25.49 0.30 -5.79
C GLU A 275 25.98 -1.13 -6.13
N VAL A 276 25.40 -1.76 -7.17
CA VAL A 276 25.73 -3.14 -7.61
C VAL A 276 26.85 -3.20 -8.65
N PHE A 277 27.12 -2.09 -9.33
CA PHE A 277 28.12 -2.04 -10.39
C PHE A 277 29.51 -1.76 -9.82
N GLU A 278 30.54 -2.40 -10.40
CA GLU A 278 31.92 -2.19 -10.00
C GLU A 278 32.39 -0.75 -10.19
N MET A 279 33.19 -0.31 -9.26
CA MET A 279 33.78 1.02 -9.25
C MET A 279 35.24 0.94 -8.81
N PRO A 280 36.15 1.75 -9.40
CA PRO A 280 37.58 1.66 -9.13
C PRO A 280 38.00 1.89 -7.68
N TYR A 281 37.19 2.64 -6.91
CA TYR A 281 37.56 3.10 -5.56
C TYR A 281 36.59 2.67 -4.45
N MET A 282 35.52 1.98 -4.80
CA MET A 282 34.48 1.59 -3.82
C MET A 282 34.08 0.14 -4.01
N ASN A 283 34.04 -0.58 -2.90
CA ASN A 283 33.39 -1.88 -2.90
C ASN A 283 31.90 -1.75 -3.18
N LYS A 284 31.33 -2.72 -3.86
CA LYS A 284 29.88 -2.83 -4.07
C LYS A 284 29.14 -2.84 -2.74
N ARG A 285 28.01 -2.21 -2.70
CA ARG A 285 27.04 -2.28 -1.61
C ARG A 285 25.68 -2.63 -2.22
N GLU A 286 25.57 -3.88 -2.59
CA GLU A 286 24.46 -4.42 -3.39
C GLU A 286 23.07 -4.27 -2.72
N PHE A 287 23.06 -3.85 -1.45
CA PHE A 287 21.84 -3.53 -0.70
C PHE A 287 21.51 -2.04 -0.68
N ARG A 288 22.38 -1.16 -1.23
CA ARG A 288 22.28 0.30 -1.09
C ARG A 288 21.83 1.00 -2.34
N ILE A 289 20.97 2.00 -2.14
CA ILE A 289 20.59 2.94 -3.18
C ILE A 289 20.73 4.39 -2.70
N ASN A 290 21.27 5.26 -3.56
CA ASN A 290 21.27 6.71 -3.35
C ASN A 290 19.95 7.27 -3.85
N ALA A 291 19.06 7.68 -2.91
CA ALA A 291 17.66 7.94 -3.21
C ALA A 291 17.34 9.41 -3.51
N GLY A 292 18.19 10.33 -3.12
CA GLY A 292 17.94 11.76 -3.36
C GLY A 292 17.84 12.61 -2.11
N GLY A 293 17.36 13.85 -2.24
CA GLY A 293 17.15 14.77 -1.13
C GLY A 293 16.08 14.28 -0.15
N VAL A 294 16.17 14.67 1.12
CA VAL A 294 15.29 14.17 2.20
C VAL A 294 13.80 14.44 1.97
N HIS A 295 13.46 15.45 1.17
CA HIS A 295 12.10 15.83 0.79
C HIS A 295 11.53 14.95 -0.32
N SER A 296 12.37 14.14 -1.01
CA SER A 296 11.93 13.35 -2.14
C SER A 296 10.99 12.24 -1.70
N TYR A 297 10.03 11.94 -2.57
CA TYR A 297 9.14 10.81 -2.45
C TYR A 297 9.85 9.52 -2.88
N VAL A 298 9.78 8.50 -2.03
CA VAL A 298 10.06 7.12 -2.39
C VAL A 298 8.73 6.43 -2.63
N PHE A 299 8.57 5.82 -3.80
CA PHE A 299 7.38 5.04 -4.10
C PHE A 299 7.39 3.73 -3.30
N THR A 300 6.29 3.46 -2.63
CA THR A 300 6.08 2.27 -1.82
C THR A 300 4.87 1.49 -2.33
N ASN A 301 4.63 0.32 -1.76
CA ASN A 301 3.51 -0.51 -2.17
C ASN A 301 2.17 0.19 -2.01
N GLY A 302 1.18 -0.23 -2.82
CA GLY A 302 -0.15 0.35 -2.78
C GLY A 302 -0.24 1.73 -3.42
N ASN A 303 0.59 2.01 -4.43
CA ASN A 303 0.67 3.33 -5.07
C ASN A 303 0.84 4.49 -4.06
N ARG A 304 1.52 4.22 -2.95
CA ARG A 304 1.82 5.21 -1.91
C ARG A 304 3.22 5.76 -2.10
N THR A 305 3.45 6.91 -1.49
CA THR A 305 4.79 7.50 -1.36
C THR A 305 5.06 7.83 0.10
N GLN A 306 6.34 7.79 0.47
CA GLN A 306 6.83 8.30 1.75
C GLN A 306 7.99 9.24 1.48
N TYR A 307 8.16 10.27 2.30
CA TYR A 307 9.36 11.07 2.24
C TYR A 307 10.57 10.26 2.72
N ILE A 308 11.72 10.48 2.10
CA ILE A 308 12.98 9.87 2.56
C ILE A 308 13.22 10.17 4.05
N SER A 309 12.87 11.38 4.50
CA SER A 309 12.98 11.79 5.91
C SER A 309 12.09 11.01 6.87
N GLU A 310 11.03 10.38 6.38
CA GLU A 310 10.05 9.63 7.18
C GLU A 310 10.33 8.12 7.21
N LEU A 311 11.08 7.60 6.24
CA LEU A 311 11.41 6.19 6.19
C LEU A 311 12.21 5.75 7.42
N ARG A 312 11.88 4.60 7.96
CA ARG A 312 12.53 3.97 9.11
C ARG A 312 12.86 2.51 8.83
N SER A 313 13.78 1.95 9.62
CA SER A 313 14.03 0.52 9.62
C SER A 313 12.74 -0.24 9.90
N GLY A 314 12.45 -1.26 9.09
CA GLY A 314 11.23 -2.04 9.13
C GLY A 314 10.10 -1.49 8.25
N ASP A 315 10.22 -0.28 7.66
CA ASP A 315 9.31 0.17 6.60
C ASP A 315 9.54 -0.65 5.32
N SER A 316 8.62 -0.57 4.38
CA SER A 316 8.75 -1.24 3.09
C SER A 316 9.05 -0.23 1.99
N ALA A 317 10.03 -0.53 1.14
CA ALA A 317 10.27 0.17 -0.11
C ALA A 317 9.93 -0.76 -1.28
N MET A 318 9.47 -0.18 -2.38
CA MET A 318 9.14 -0.93 -3.60
C MET A 318 10.37 -0.99 -4.50
N VAL A 319 10.93 -2.19 -4.66
CA VAL A 319 11.95 -2.48 -5.67
C VAL A 319 11.26 -2.71 -7.01
N VAL A 320 11.81 -2.16 -8.07
CA VAL A 320 11.26 -2.24 -9.43
C VAL A 320 12.36 -2.69 -10.38
N ASP A 321 12.09 -3.68 -11.21
CA ASP A 321 13.00 -4.08 -12.27
C ASP A 321 12.78 -3.27 -13.56
N MET A 322 13.66 -3.45 -14.53
CA MET A 322 13.61 -2.76 -15.84
C MET A 322 12.35 -3.09 -16.65
N LYS A 323 11.64 -4.18 -16.34
CA LYS A 323 10.38 -4.58 -16.97
C LYS A 323 9.17 -4.01 -16.23
N GLY A 324 9.40 -3.32 -15.10
CA GLY A 324 8.36 -2.77 -14.25
C GLY A 324 7.78 -3.76 -13.23
N GLN A 325 8.34 -4.97 -13.10
CA GLN A 325 7.94 -5.88 -12.03
C GLN A 325 8.31 -5.31 -10.68
N THR A 326 7.39 -5.33 -9.74
CA THR A 326 7.60 -4.74 -8.41
C THR A 326 7.67 -5.79 -7.33
N LYS A 327 8.48 -5.54 -6.31
CA LYS A 327 8.51 -6.33 -5.07
C LYS A 327 8.72 -5.45 -3.86
N PRO A 328 7.97 -5.65 -2.77
CA PRO A 328 8.15 -4.95 -1.52
C PRO A 328 9.33 -5.54 -0.75
N ILE A 329 10.24 -4.70 -0.29
CA ILE A 329 11.43 -5.10 0.46
C ILE A 329 11.55 -4.26 1.73
N PRO A 330 11.82 -4.86 2.90
CA PRO A 330 12.02 -4.12 4.13
C PRO A 330 13.23 -3.19 4.06
N VAL A 331 13.06 -1.97 4.54
CA VAL A 331 14.14 -1.01 4.76
C VAL A 331 14.94 -1.46 5.99
N GLY A 332 16.21 -1.74 5.81
CA GLY A 332 17.13 -2.06 6.89
C GLY A 332 17.62 -0.81 7.61
N ARG A 333 17.93 0.24 6.85
CA ARG A 333 18.46 1.51 7.38
C ARG A 333 18.28 2.65 6.39
N VAL A 334 18.06 3.86 6.89
CA VAL A 334 18.18 5.11 6.12
C VAL A 334 19.34 5.92 6.68
N LYS A 335 20.28 6.31 5.82
CA LYS A 335 21.43 7.12 6.17
C LYS A 335 21.28 8.50 5.57
N LEU A 336 21.23 9.54 6.41
CA LEU A 336 21.10 10.93 6.01
C LEU A 336 22.47 11.62 6.12
N GLU A 337 22.90 12.30 5.04
CA GLU A 337 24.20 12.97 5.00
C GLU A 337 24.10 14.30 4.23
N LYS A 338 24.80 15.31 4.72
CA LYS A 338 24.98 16.56 3.97
C LYS A 338 25.98 16.34 2.82
N ARG A 339 25.52 16.63 1.59
CA ARG A 339 26.29 16.44 0.36
C ARG A 339 25.96 17.56 -0.65
N PRO A 340 26.89 17.84 -1.61
CA PRO A 340 26.54 18.61 -2.80
C PRO A 340 25.39 17.94 -3.56
N LEU A 341 24.42 18.71 -4.01
CA LEU A 341 23.25 18.23 -4.73
C LEU A 341 23.21 18.78 -6.15
N ARG A 342 22.65 17.98 -7.05
CA ARG A 342 22.33 18.30 -8.43
C ARG A 342 20.83 18.09 -8.65
N ILE A 343 20.17 19.06 -9.29
CA ILE A 343 18.82 18.89 -9.82
C ILE A 343 18.89 18.20 -11.18
N ILE A 344 17.92 17.33 -11.42
CA ILE A 344 17.67 16.69 -12.71
C ILE A 344 16.19 16.85 -12.98
N ARG A 345 15.84 17.40 -14.15
CA ARG A 345 14.48 17.51 -14.63
C ARG A 345 14.35 16.79 -15.95
N ALA A 346 13.30 15.99 -16.07
CA ALA A 346 13.01 15.24 -17.29
C ALA A 346 11.54 15.36 -17.66
N ARG A 347 11.24 15.15 -18.95
CA ARG A 347 9.89 15.26 -19.50
C ARG A 347 9.53 13.99 -20.22
N PHE A 348 8.32 13.48 -19.99
CA PHE A 348 7.74 12.39 -20.76
C PHE A 348 7.29 12.87 -22.15
N ALA A 349 7.13 11.93 -23.07
CA ALA A 349 6.62 12.24 -24.42
C ALA A 349 5.21 12.86 -24.41
N SER A 350 4.44 12.61 -23.38
CA SER A 350 3.10 13.17 -23.13
C SER A 350 3.11 14.59 -22.55
N GLY A 351 4.30 15.11 -22.18
CA GLY A 351 4.50 16.50 -21.75
C GLY A 351 4.66 16.70 -20.24
N GLU A 352 4.32 15.72 -19.41
CA GLU A 352 4.47 15.82 -17.96
C GLU A 352 5.95 15.83 -17.55
N GLU A 353 6.27 16.56 -16.50
CA GLU A 353 7.62 16.74 -16.00
C GLU A 353 7.82 16.06 -14.65
N ILE A 354 9.01 15.53 -14.46
CA ILE A 354 9.47 15.00 -13.18
C ILE A 354 10.81 15.60 -12.81
N SER A 355 11.07 15.72 -11.52
CA SER A 355 12.34 16.23 -11.00
C SER A 355 12.86 15.37 -9.86
N ILE A 356 14.18 15.45 -9.64
CA ILE A 356 14.85 14.83 -8.50
C ILE A 356 16.08 15.66 -8.11
N LEU A 357 16.32 15.80 -6.81
CA LEU A 357 17.60 16.27 -6.26
C LEU A 357 18.40 15.08 -5.79
N MET A 358 19.57 14.85 -6.36
CA MET A 358 20.48 13.75 -5.98
C MET A 358 21.85 14.27 -5.60
N GLN A 359 22.64 13.45 -4.89
CA GLN A 359 24.04 13.78 -4.60
C GLN A 359 24.81 13.97 -5.92
N ASP A 360 25.45 15.13 -6.08
CA ASP A 360 26.28 15.44 -7.25
C ASP A 360 27.61 14.69 -7.16
N ASP A 361 27.59 13.42 -7.55
CA ASP A 361 28.75 12.52 -7.48
C ASP A 361 28.66 11.46 -8.60
N TRP A 362 29.82 11.08 -9.13
CA TRP A 362 29.91 10.11 -10.22
C TRP A 362 29.48 8.69 -9.83
N HIS A 363 29.57 8.29 -8.56
CA HIS A 363 29.12 6.97 -8.10
C HIS A 363 27.60 6.88 -7.97
N VAL A 364 26.91 8.00 -7.95
CA VAL A 364 25.43 8.05 -7.93
C VAL A 364 24.90 7.89 -9.36
N ARG A 365 23.91 7.02 -9.54
CA ARG A 365 23.45 6.62 -10.85
C ARG A 365 21.94 6.51 -10.93
N ILE A 366 21.42 6.72 -12.14
CA ILE A 366 20.04 6.40 -12.54
C ILE A 366 20.10 5.51 -13.78
N PHE A 367 19.03 4.78 -14.06
CA PHE A 367 18.99 3.95 -15.27
C PHE A 367 18.62 4.76 -16.51
N SER A 368 19.36 4.50 -17.63
CA SER A 368 18.90 4.93 -18.94
C SER A 368 17.60 4.22 -19.33
N ASP A 369 16.92 4.71 -20.36
CA ASP A 369 15.76 4.05 -20.95
C ASP A 369 16.04 2.60 -21.41
N GLN A 370 17.31 2.29 -21.74
CA GLN A 370 17.78 0.97 -22.14
C GLN A 370 18.33 0.10 -21.01
N GLY A 371 18.22 0.56 -19.75
CA GLY A 371 18.68 -0.19 -18.57
C GLY A 371 20.16 -0.09 -18.26
N LYS A 372 20.89 0.82 -18.88
CA LYS A 372 22.32 1.06 -18.55
C LYS A 372 22.41 2.05 -17.39
N PRO A 373 23.32 1.81 -16.40
CA PRO A 373 23.58 2.78 -15.35
C PRO A 373 24.23 4.04 -15.93
N LEU A 374 23.68 5.20 -15.65
CA LEU A 374 24.21 6.50 -16.04
C LEU A 374 24.75 7.23 -14.81
N HIS A 375 25.99 7.66 -14.85
CA HIS A 375 26.57 8.50 -13.80
C HIS A 375 25.90 9.87 -13.79
N LEU A 376 25.61 10.38 -12.62
CA LEU A 376 24.91 11.66 -12.47
C LEU A 376 25.67 12.82 -13.09
N THR A 377 27.01 12.79 -12.98
CA THR A 377 27.91 13.81 -13.54
C THR A 377 27.92 13.83 -15.08
N ASP A 378 27.54 12.73 -15.73
CA ASP A 378 27.57 12.60 -17.19
C ASP A 378 26.19 12.94 -17.83
N LEU A 379 25.19 13.19 -16.99
CA LEU A 379 23.85 13.56 -17.48
C LEU A 379 23.85 14.94 -18.15
N LYS A 380 23.14 15.03 -19.25
CA LYS A 380 22.96 16.26 -20.02
C LYS A 380 21.59 16.28 -20.72
N PRO A 381 21.09 17.44 -21.12
CA PRO A 381 19.86 17.53 -21.92
C PRO A 381 19.92 16.61 -23.15
N GLY A 382 18.77 15.98 -23.48
CA GLY A 382 18.60 14.99 -24.53
C GLY A 382 18.86 13.54 -24.13
N VAL A 383 19.41 13.27 -22.95
CA VAL A 383 19.57 11.90 -22.43
C VAL A 383 18.22 11.36 -21.97
N LYS A 384 17.91 10.14 -22.39
CA LYS A 384 16.67 9.44 -21.96
C LYS A 384 16.94 8.52 -20.79
N VAL A 385 16.10 8.62 -19.77
CA VAL A 385 16.20 7.86 -18.53
C VAL A 385 14.91 7.05 -18.31
N LYS A 386 15.03 5.96 -17.55
CA LYS A 386 13.90 5.13 -17.16
C LYS A 386 13.15 5.79 -16.01
N ALA A 387 11.85 5.96 -16.20
CA ALA A 387 11.02 6.67 -15.23
C ALA A 387 9.61 6.08 -15.15
N TYR A 388 8.93 6.41 -14.08
CA TYR A 388 7.52 6.10 -13.84
C TYR A 388 6.72 7.38 -13.81
N LYS A 389 5.66 7.44 -14.61
CA LYS A 389 4.68 8.51 -14.60
C LYS A 389 3.55 8.15 -13.65
N ALA A 390 3.39 8.91 -12.59
CA ALA A 390 2.29 8.75 -11.66
C ALA A 390 1.13 9.69 -11.99
N ASN A 391 -0.07 9.34 -11.55
CA ASN A 391 -1.17 10.31 -11.53
C ASN A 391 -0.82 11.42 -10.56
N SER A 392 -0.95 12.67 -10.99
CA SER A 392 -0.64 13.85 -10.19
C SER A 392 -1.58 14.00 -9.00
N GLY A 393 -1.08 14.64 -7.95
CA GLY A 393 -1.82 14.97 -6.74
C GLY A 393 -1.75 13.88 -5.67
N ARG A 394 -1.01 14.18 -4.59
CA ARG A 394 -0.94 13.30 -3.41
C ARG A 394 -1.11 14.13 -2.14
N HIS A 395 -1.90 13.60 -1.23
CA HIS A 395 -2.03 14.14 0.11
C HIS A 395 -1.55 13.11 1.13
N VAL A 396 -0.52 13.45 1.90
CA VAL A 396 0.12 12.54 2.88
C VAL A 396 0.50 11.19 2.23
N GLY A 397 1.10 11.24 1.04
CA GLY A 397 1.57 10.04 0.31
C GLY A 397 0.49 9.20 -0.38
N VAL A 398 -0.79 9.61 -0.31
CA VAL A 398 -1.91 8.92 -0.94
C VAL A 398 -2.40 9.72 -2.15
N PRO A 399 -2.65 9.09 -3.31
CA PRO A 399 -3.20 9.78 -4.47
C PRO A 399 -4.55 10.43 -4.14
N VAL A 400 -4.76 11.67 -4.59
CA VAL A 400 -6.02 12.39 -4.46
C VAL A 400 -6.44 12.95 -5.81
N SER A 401 -7.75 13.10 -6.03
CA SER A 401 -8.30 13.70 -7.25
C SER A 401 -8.48 15.23 -7.15
N GLU A 402 -7.70 15.88 -6.31
CA GLU A 402 -7.70 17.33 -6.13
C GLU A 402 -6.63 17.97 -7.03
N PHE A 403 -6.85 19.25 -7.37
CA PHE A 403 -5.82 20.02 -8.06
C PHE A 403 -4.69 20.32 -7.08
N ILE A 404 -3.55 19.67 -7.29
CA ILE A 404 -2.32 19.90 -6.55
C ILE A 404 -1.22 20.20 -7.57
N GLU A 405 -0.59 21.37 -7.45
CA GLU A 405 0.57 21.76 -8.25
C GLU A 405 1.82 21.73 -7.36
N GLU A 406 2.78 20.90 -7.73
CA GLU A 406 4.11 20.85 -7.09
C GLU A 406 5.13 21.35 -8.12
N VAL A 407 5.91 22.35 -7.75
CA VAL A 407 6.89 23.04 -8.62
C VAL A 407 8.32 22.88 -8.12
#